data_0cda8a5ac3bb7bd13606ecfe54fee3d3
#
_entry.id   0cda8a5ac3bb7bd13606ecfe54fee3d3
#
_cell.length_a   1.000
_cell.length_b   1.000
_cell.length_c   1.000
_cell.angle_alpha   90.00
_cell.angle_beta   90.00
_cell.angle_gamma   90.00
#
_symmetry.space_group_name_H-M   'P 1'
#
loop_
_entity.id
_entity.type
_entity.pdbx_description
1 polymer ?
#
loop_
_entity_poly.entity_id
_entity_poly.type
_entity_poly.pdbx_seq_one_letter_code
_entity_poly.pdbx_strand_id
1 'polypeptide(L)'
;MAFEGLSSKLSSALSKLTSRGKLTEQAVKEGMRDVRMALLEADVNYLVVKDFCKKVTERCVGQQVLDSLSPAQQVMKIVSEEMTALMGSEHARLTWSSSVPTIYMLCGLQGAGKTTTTAKLANYLQKQGKKPLLAACDIYRPAAIKQLQVVGSQVNVPVYEHGTQDPVKTAQEAIEQCRHYGRDVLIIDTAGRLQIDTALMEELCRIKAEIKPQEILFVVDAMTGQEAVNVAKTFDSDLGVDGVILTKLDGDTRGGAALSIKAVTGKPIKFSGTGEKLSDIEPFYPDRMASRILGMGDMMTLIEKAQEAFDEKEAEKLVKRGPQELTLEDFLSQMQQMKKMGGLQSMLSMLPGANKLQDVEIDENALKKPEAIIRSMPPRERRNPGILNASRRKRIAAGSGTTVQDVNALIRQFEQAKDMMKKMMGNKMMRKGKRRFSF
;
A
#
# COMPACT_ATOMS: atom_id res chain seq x y z
N MET A 1 -8.38 3.23 -8.63
CA MET A 1 -7.91 2.79 -7.28
C MET A 1 -7.96 1.27 -7.19
N ALA A 2 -7.10 0.67 -6.34
CA ALA A 2 -7.11 -0.78 -6.17
C ALA A 2 -8.49 -1.29 -5.75
N PHE A 3 -8.95 -2.36 -6.40
CA PHE A 3 -10.20 -3.07 -6.10
C PHE A 3 -11.51 -2.28 -6.24
N GLU A 4 -11.51 -1.13 -6.87
CA GLU A 4 -12.68 -0.23 -6.95
C GLU A 4 -13.91 -0.91 -7.59
N GLY A 5 -13.69 -1.63 -8.69
CA GLY A 5 -14.74 -2.38 -9.38
C GLY A 5 -15.34 -3.49 -8.51
N LEU A 6 -14.51 -4.26 -7.81
CA LEU A 6 -14.96 -5.32 -6.92
C LEU A 6 -15.64 -4.74 -5.67
N SER A 7 -15.04 -3.71 -5.07
CA SER A 7 -15.56 -3.08 -3.85
C SER A 7 -16.97 -2.51 -4.06
N SER A 8 -17.22 -1.81 -5.17
CA SER A 8 -18.52 -1.24 -5.47
C SER A 8 -19.60 -2.32 -5.65
N LYS A 9 -19.28 -3.41 -6.37
CA LYS A 9 -20.20 -4.54 -6.60
C LYS A 9 -20.49 -5.31 -5.32
N LEU A 10 -19.47 -5.61 -4.51
CA LEU A 10 -19.65 -6.30 -3.24
C LEU A 10 -20.43 -5.44 -2.24
N SER A 11 -20.12 -4.15 -2.12
CA SER A 11 -20.88 -3.23 -1.28
C SER A 11 -22.36 -3.17 -1.68
N SER A 12 -22.65 -3.13 -2.99
CA SER A 12 -24.03 -3.18 -3.51
C SER A 12 -24.72 -4.51 -3.17
N ALA A 13 -24.09 -5.65 -3.39
CA ALA A 13 -24.63 -6.97 -3.09
C ALA A 13 -24.90 -7.13 -1.58
N LEU A 14 -23.97 -6.74 -0.74
CA LEU A 14 -24.09 -6.82 0.71
C LEU A 14 -25.10 -5.83 1.27
N SER A 15 -25.22 -4.62 0.73
CA SER A 15 -26.22 -3.63 1.18
C SER A 15 -27.64 -4.10 0.93
N LYS A 16 -27.92 -4.77 -0.19
CA LYS A 16 -29.23 -5.40 -0.46
C LYS A 16 -29.56 -6.48 0.57
N LEU A 17 -28.57 -7.25 0.98
CA LEU A 17 -28.72 -8.32 1.96
C LEU A 17 -28.96 -7.76 3.35
N THR A 18 -28.29 -6.65 3.70
CA THR A 18 -28.39 -6.04 5.02
C THR A 18 -29.62 -5.14 5.21
N SER A 19 -30.24 -4.65 4.14
CA SER A 19 -31.44 -3.79 4.21
C SER A 19 -32.72 -4.54 4.55
N ARG A 20 -32.74 -5.87 4.47
CA ARG A 20 -33.95 -6.73 4.65
C ARG A 20 -34.27 -7.09 6.11
N GLY A 21 -33.93 -6.33 7.10
CA GLY A 21 -34.39 -6.41 8.51
C GLY A 21 -34.36 -7.77 9.25
N LYS A 22 -34.62 -8.90 8.58
CA LYS A 22 -34.51 -10.28 9.09
C LYS A 22 -33.67 -11.12 8.13
N LEU A 23 -32.64 -11.75 8.64
CA LEU A 23 -31.84 -12.75 7.91
C LEU A 23 -32.59 -14.09 7.89
N THR A 24 -33.26 -14.35 6.77
CA THR A 24 -33.76 -15.70 6.48
C THR A 24 -32.71 -16.45 5.66
N GLU A 25 -32.69 -17.78 5.77
CA GLU A 25 -31.79 -18.63 4.99
C GLU A 25 -31.89 -18.34 3.47
N GLN A 26 -33.13 -18.08 2.99
CA GLN A 26 -33.35 -17.73 1.59
C GLN A 26 -32.76 -16.37 1.22
N ALA A 27 -32.87 -15.36 2.08
CA ALA A 27 -32.27 -14.04 1.85
C ALA A 27 -30.73 -14.12 1.80
N VAL A 28 -30.12 -14.95 2.67
CA VAL A 28 -28.66 -15.20 2.64
C VAL A 28 -28.27 -15.88 1.34
N LYS A 29 -28.99 -16.91 0.89
CA LYS A 29 -28.70 -17.60 -0.38
C LYS A 29 -28.80 -16.67 -1.59
N GLU A 30 -29.82 -15.80 -1.64
CA GLU A 30 -29.99 -14.80 -2.70
C GLU A 30 -28.85 -13.78 -2.70
N GLY A 31 -28.51 -13.20 -1.55
CA GLY A 31 -27.42 -12.25 -1.43
C GLY A 31 -26.06 -12.86 -1.77
N MET A 32 -25.81 -14.10 -1.36
CA MET A 32 -24.59 -14.82 -1.71
C MET A 32 -24.51 -15.17 -3.21
N ARG A 33 -25.63 -15.22 -3.92
CA ARG A 33 -25.62 -15.31 -5.38
C ARG A 33 -25.07 -14.03 -6.02
N ASP A 34 -25.49 -12.86 -5.55
CA ASP A 34 -24.97 -11.57 -6.03
C ASP A 34 -23.47 -11.42 -5.70
N VAL A 35 -23.05 -11.80 -4.49
CA VAL A 35 -21.64 -11.83 -4.07
C VAL A 35 -20.83 -12.77 -4.97
N ARG A 36 -21.34 -13.96 -5.26
CA ARG A 36 -20.71 -14.92 -6.16
C ARG A 36 -20.48 -14.33 -7.56
N MET A 37 -21.49 -13.66 -8.12
CA MET A 37 -21.36 -13.01 -9.42
C MET A 37 -20.31 -11.91 -9.39
N ALA A 38 -20.32 -11.06 -8.37
CA ALA A 38 -19.33 -10.00 -8.22
C ALA A 38 -17.88 -10.53 -8.15
N LEU A 39 -17.65 -11.63 -7.43
CA LEU A 39 -16.33 -12.27 -7.34
C LEU A 39 -15.90 -12.92 -8.66
N LEU A 40 -16.81 -13.57 -9.40
CA LEU A 40 -16.50 -14.16 -10.70
C LEU A 40 -16.21 -13.08 -11.75
N GLU A 41 -16.97 -11.99 -11.77
CA GLU A 41 -16.71 -10.83 -12.63
C GLU A 41 -15.40 -10.12 -12.31
N ALA A 42 -14.94 -10.24 -11.06
CA ALA A 42 -13.64 -9.76 -10.61
C ALA A 42 -12.50 -10.74 -10.93
N ASP A 43 -12.77 -11.77 -11.70
CA ASP A 43 -11.79 -12.79 -12.13
C ASP A 43 -11.19 -13.60 -10.95
N VAL A 44 -11.98 -13.83 -9.91
CA VAL A 44 -11.62 -14.74 -8.82
C VAL A 44 -11.82 -16.19 -9.26
N ASN A 45 -10.92 -17.10 -8.86
CA ASN A 45 -10.99 -18.50 -9.20
C ASN A 45 -12.32 -19.15 -8.80
N TYR A 46 -12.95 -19.86 -9.72
CA TYR A 46 -14.28 -20.45 -9.54
C TYR A 46 -14.39 -21.36 -8.30
N LEU A 47 -13.38 -22.22 -8.07
CA LEU A 47 -13.39 -23.12 -6.91
C LEU A 47 -13.28 -22.34 -5.59
N VAL A 48 -12.47 -21.30 -5.59
CA VAL A 48 -12.31 -20.37 -4.44
C VAL A 48 -13.63 -19.67 -4.15
N VAL A 49 -14.30 -19.14 -5.18
CA VAL A 49 -15.60 -18.47 -5.03
C VAL A 49 -16.68 -19.44 -4.51
N LYS A 50 -16.69 -20.67 -5.03
CA LYS A 50 -17.65 -21.70 -4.59
C LYS A 50 -17.47 -22.05 -3.12
N ASP A 51 -16.24 -22.28 -2.69
CA ASP A 51 -15.91 -22.62 -1.30
C ASP A 51 -16.21 -21.45 -0.36
N PHE A 52 -15.81 -20.25 -0.72
CA PHE A 52 -16.11 -19.01 0.00
C PHE A 52 -17.62 -18.82 0.23
N CYS A 53 -18.42 -18.86 -0.83
CA CYS A 53 -19.86 -18.69 -0.74
C CYS A 53 -20.51 -19.77 0.13
N LYS A 54 -20.03 -21.02 0.04
CA LYS A 54 -20.48 -22.12 0.89
C LYS A 54 -20.21 -21.85 2.36
N LYS A 55 -18.95 -21.53 2.72
CA LYS A 55 -18.55 -21.25 4.11
C LYS A 55 -19.31 -20.08 4.71
N VAL A 56 -19.44 -18.96 3.97
CA VAL A 56 -20.20 -17.79 4.44
C VAL A 56 -21.65 -18.15 4.66
N THR A 57 -22.31 -18.92 3.73
CA THR A 57 -23.69 -19.33 3.89
C THR A 57 -23.88 -20.21 5.12
N GLU A 58 -23.04 -21.23 5.29
CA GLU A 58 -23.08 -22.15 6.43
C GLU A 58 -22.93 -21.40 7.75
N ARG A 59 -21.99 -20.47 7.83
CA ARG A 59 -21.76 -19.64 9.03
C ARG A 59 -22.91 -18.68 9.32
N CYS A 60 -23.51 -18.08 8.30
CA CYS A 60 -24.66 -17.18 8.46
C CYS A 60 -25.92 -17.89 8.90
N VAL A 61 -26.15 -19.15 8.48
CA VAL A 61 -27.32 -19.94 8.83
C VAL A 61 -27.15 -20.66 10.19
N GLY A 62 -25.93 -21.11 10.51
CA GLY A 62 -25.63 -21.91 11.70
C GLY A 62 -25.38 -21.11 12.99
N GLN A 63 -25.16 -19.80 12.92
CA GLN A 63 -24.91 -18.99 14.11
C GLN A 63 -26.21 -18.54 14.78
N GLN A 64 -26.34 -18.86 16.07
CA GLN A 64 -27.26 -18.15 16.96
C GLN A 64 -26.87 -16.67 16.94
N VAL A 65 -27.88 -15.81 16.73
CA VAL A 65 -27.71 -14.35 16.70
C VAL A 65 -27.04 -13.90 18.00
N LEU A 66 -25.84 -13.37 17.93
CA LEU A 66 -25.24 -12.69 19.06
C LEU A 66 -26.10 -11.46 19.36
N ASP A 67 -26.70 -11.41 20.55
CA ASP A 67 -27.67 -10.38 20.97
C ASP A 67 -27.15 -8.93 20.86
N SER A 68 -25.85 -8.75 20.65
CA SER A 68 -25.17 -7.45 20.58
C SER A 68 -24.98 -6.87 19.18
N LEU A 69 -25.18 -7.66 18.10
CA LEU A 69 -24.97 -7.24 16.73
C LEU A 69 -26.25 -7.34 15.91
N SER A 70 -26.50 -6.36 15.05
CA SER A 70 -27.56 -6.47 14.05
C SER A 70 -27.25 -7.61 13.06
N PRO A 71 -28.27 -8.28 12.47
CA PRO A 71 -28.06 -9.32 11.48
C PRO A 71 -27.16 -8.89 10.31
N ALA A 72 -27.28 -7.62 9.90
CA ALA A 72 -26.44 -6.99 8.90
C ALA A 72 -24.95 -6.95 9.29
N GLN A 73 -24.67 -6.56 10.52
CA GLN A 73 -23.29 -6.49 11.04
C GLN A 73 -22.67 -7.89 11.18
N GLN A 74 -23.46 -8.90 11.50
CA GLN A 74 -22.99 -10.28 11.56
C GLN A 74 -22.58 -10.81 10.20
N VAL A 75 -23.39 -10.61 9.15
CA VAL A 75 -23.03 -11.01 7.79
C VAL A 75 -21.76 -10.31 7.34
N MET A 76 -21.65 -8.99 7.55
CA MET A 76 -20.45 -8.22 7.19
C MET A 76 -19.20 -8.75 7.92
N LYS A 77 -19.33 -9.09 9.19
CA LYS A 77 -18.25 -9.69 10.00
C LYS A 77 -17.83 -11.03 9.41
N ILE A 78 -18.77 -11.94 9.15
CA ILE A 78 -18.49 -13.27 8.59
C ILE A 78 -17.82 -13.16 7.23
N VAL A 79 -18.34 -12.30 6.34
CA VAL A 79 -17.76 -12.07 5.01
C VAL A 79 -16.33 -11.52 5.12
N SER A 80 -16.08 -10.58 6.04
CA SER A 80 -14.76 -10.01 6.28
C SER A 80 -13.76 -11.06 6.79
N GLU A 81 -14.17 -11.88 7.74
CA GLU A 81 -13.35 -12.96 8.30
C GLU A 81 -13.00 -14.02 7.25
N GLU A 82 -13.99 -14.49 6.47
CA GLU A 82 -13.75 -15.47 5.41
C GLU A 82 -12.89 -14.89 4.28
N MET A 83 -13.06 -13.63 3.93
CA MET A 83 -12.22 -12.95 2.94
C MET A 83 -10.78 -12.80 3.42
N THR A 84 -10.58 -12.45 4.69
CA THR A 84 -9.26 -12.41 5.33
C THR A 84 -8.61 -13.79 5.31
N ALA A 85 -9.35 -14.84 5.65
CA ALA A 85 -8.87 -16.22 5.65
C ALA A 85 -8.43 -16.70 4.26
N LEU A 86 -9.15 -16.30 3.19
CA LEU A 86 -8.76 -16.59 1.81
C LEU A 86 -7.38 -16.03 1.45
N MET A 87 -7.06 -14.84 1.94
CA MET A 87 -5.80 -14.15 1.66
C MET A 87 -4.66 -14.54 2.60
N GLY A 88 -4.94 -15.29 3.70
CA GLY A 88 -3.89 -15.84 4.54
C GLY A 88 -4.00 -15.59 6.04
N SER A 89 -5.09 -15.03 6.53
CA SER A 89 -5.40 -14.73 7.95
C SER A 89 -4.44 -13.73 8.60
N GLU A 90 -3.14 -13.92 8.48
CA GLU A 90 -2.11 -13.09 9.10
C GLU A 90 -1.04 -12.64 8.09
N HIS A 91 -0.34 -11.57 8.44
CA HIS A 91 0.80 -11.08 7.66
C HIS A 91 1.98 -12.07 7.72
N ALA A 92 2.45 -12.52 6.56
CA ALA A 92 3.61 -13.39 6.42
C ALA A 92 4.91 -12.58 6.33
N ARG A 93 5.71 -12.60 7.40
CA ARG A 93 7.00 -11.90 7.46
C ARG A 93 8.05 -12.59 6.59
N LEU A 94 9.10 -11.85 6.24
CA LEU A 94 10.30 -12.42 5.62
C LEU A 94 11.05 -13.28 6.62
N THR A 95 11.59 -14.40 6.14
CA THR A 95 12.45 -15.29 6.91
C THR A 95 13.88 -14.77 6.86
N TRP A 96 14.54 -14.73 8.03
CA TRP A 96 15.92 -14.28 8.16
C TRP A 96 16.86 -15.45 8.34
N SER A 97 18.03 -15.36 7.72
CA SER A 97 19.12 -16.32 7.95
C SER A 97 19.81 -16.06 9.28
N SER A 98 20.28 -17.13 9.92
CA SER A 98 21.20 -17.02 11.06
C SER A 98 22.62 -16.61 10.65
N SER A 99 22.97 -16.81 9.38
CA SER A 99 24.25 -16.40 8.77
C SER A 99 24.07 -15.25 7.79
N VAL A 100 25.08 -14.40 7.65
CA VAL A 100 25.08 -13.26 6.73
C VAL A 100 25.72 -13.66 5.40
N PRO A 101 25.14 -13.25 4.26
CA PRO A 101 23.92 -12.49 4.08
C PRO A 101 22.65 -13.37 4.12
N THR A 102 21.50 -12.75 4.45
CA THR A 102 20.18 -13.32 4.12
C THR A 102 19.94 -13.13 2.62
N ILE A 103 19.57 -14.18 1.91
CA ILE A 103 19.45 -14.17 0.44
C ILE A 103 17.99 -14.31 0.05
N TYR A 104 17.46 -13.34 -0.70
CA TYR A 104 16.15 -13.39 -1.32
C TYR A 104 16.29 -13.46 -2.84
N MET A 105 15.65 -14.45 -3.44
CA MET A 105 15.65 -14.65 -4.89
C MET A 105 14.28 -14.24 -5.47
N LEU A 106 14.25 -13.26 -6.33
CA LEU A 106 13.02 -12.82 -7.02
C LEU A 106 12.89 -13.54 -8.36
N CYS A 107 11.75 -14.20 -8.59
CA CYS A 107 11.42 -14.86 -9.84
C CYS A 107 10.05 -14.43 -10.37
N GLY A 108 9.74 -14.74 -11.64
CA GLY A 108 8.46 -14.42 -12.26
C GLY A 108 8.60 -14.11 -13.75
N LEU A 109 7.49 -13.90 -14.45
CA LEU A 109 7.47 -13.61 -15.88
C LEU A 109 8.04 -12.22 -16.22
N GLN A 110 8.35 -12.01 -17.49
CA GLN A 110 8.74 -10.71 -18.01
C GLN A 110 7.58 -9.72 -17.87
N GLY A 111 7.88 -8.48 -17.48
CA GLY A 111 6.86 -7.45 -17.27
C GLY A 111 6.13 -7.51 -15.92
N ALA A 112 6.35 -8.55 -15.10
CA ALA A 112 5.77 -8.66 -13.76
C ALA A 112 6.33 -7.62 -12.76
N GLY A 113 7.38 -6.88 -13.11
CA GLY A 113 7.95 -5.84 -12.26
C GLY A 113 9.06 -6.31 -11.33
N LYS A 114 9.75 -7.43 -11.61
CA LYS A 114 10.83 -7.98 -10.76
C LYS A 114 11.92 -6.94 -10.44
N THR A 115 12.56 -6.37 -11.46
CA THR A 115 13.65 -5.40 -11.29
C THR A 115 13.26 -4.20 -10.43
N THR A 116 12.07 -3.65 -10.68
CA THR A 116 11.54 -2.55 -9.87
C THR A 116 11.23 -3.00 -8.43
N THR A 117 10.66 -4.20 -8.27
CA THR A 117 10.35 -4.78 -6.96
C THR A 117 11.62 -5.09 -6.17
N THR A 118 12.69 -5.53 -6.83
CA THR A 118 14.01 -5.73 -6.23
C THR A 118 14.50 -4.45 -5.55
N ALA A 119 14.42 -3.31 -6.25
CA ALA A 119 14.81 -2.01 -5.67
C ALA A 119 13.82 -1.53 -4.59
N LYS A 120 12.52 -1.74 -4.78
CA LYS A 120 11.50 -1.41 -3.76
C LYS A 120 11.72 -2.18 -2.47
N LEU A 121 11.95 -3.50 -2.57
CA LEU A 121 12.22 -4.35 -1.42
C LEU A 121 13.51 -3.93 -0.71
N ALA A 122 14.56 -3.62 -1.47
CA ALA A 122 15.80 -3.10 -0.90
C ALA A 122 15.59 -1.79 -0.14
N ASN A 123 14.85 -0.83 -0.71
CA ASN A 123 14.50 0.42 -0.05
C ASN A 123 13.68 0.19 1.24
N TYR A 124 12.74 -0.73 1.20
CA TYR A 124 11.95 -1.11 2.38
C TYR A 124 12.84 -1.68 3.50
N LEU A 125 13.76 -2.58 3.16
CA LEU A 125 14.69 -3.20 4.12
C LEU A 125 15.71 -2.19 4.65
N GLN A 126 16.18 -1.26 3.81
CA GLN A 126 17.10 -0.20 4.21
C GLN A 126 16.46 0.75 5.25
N LYS A 127 15.17 1.06 5.11
CA LYS A 127 14.43 1.83 6.12
C LYS A 127 14.34 1.10 7.47
N GLN A 128 14.47 -0.22 7.48
CA GLN A 128 14.55 -1.03 8.70
C GLN A 128 15.98 -1.19 9.23
N GLY A 129 16.94 -0.41 8.71
CA GLY A 129 18.34 -0.43 9.15
C GLY A 129 19.17 -1.55 8.55
N LYS A 130 18.65 -2.28 7.53
CA LYS A 130 19.42 -3.32 6.82
C LYS A 130 20.31 -2.71 5.74
N LYS A 131 21.36 -3.46 5.36
CA LYS A 131 22.34 -3.05 4.36
C LYS A 131 22.26 -3.97 3.13
N PRO A 132 21.27 -3.77 2.23
CA PRO A 132 21.10 -4.63 1.07
C PRO A 132 22.17 -4.43 0.01
N LEU A 133 22.43 -5.51 -0.76
CA LEU A 133 23.09 -5.54 -2.06
C LEU A 133 22.12 -6.14 -3.07
N LEU A 134 22.08 -5.62 -4.29
CA LEU A 134 21.32 -6.18 -5.40
C LEU A 134 22.26 -6.96 -6.32
N ALA A 135 21.82 -8.10 -6.87
CA ALA A 135 22.55 -8.85 -7.88
C ALA A 135 21.77 -8.91 -9.19
N ALA A 136 22.41 -8.50 -10.29
CA ALA A 136 21.82 -8.49 -11.62
C ALA A 136 22.07 -9.85 -12.30
N CYS A 137 21.09 -10.76 -12.22
CA CYS A 137 21.14 -12.07 -12.87
C CYS A 137 20.24 -12.18 -14.12
N ASP A 138 19.58 -11.08 -14.56
CA ASP A 138 18.92 -11.00 -15.88
C ASP A 138 19.95 -10.57 -16.94
N ILE A 139 20.74 -11.53 -17.41
CA ILE A 139 21.84 -11.29 -18.37
C ILE A 139 21.39 -11.29 -19.83
N TYR A 140 20.20 -11.81 -20.13
CA TYR A 140 19.68 -11.94 -21.50
C TYR A 140 19.18 -10.61 -22.06
N ARG A 141 18.92 -9.66 -21.21
CA ARG A 141 18.46 -8.33 -21.55
C ARG A 141 19.48 -7.28 -21.10
N PRO A 142 20.35 -6.78 -22.03
CA PRO A 142 21.37 -5.80 -21.64
C PRO A 142 20.80 -4.56 -20.93
N ALA A 143 19.58 -4.16 -21.30
CA ALA A 143 18.88 -3.08 -20.64
C ALA A 143 18.47 -3.39 -19.20
N ALA A 144 18.30 -4.68 -18.81
CA ALA A 144 17.87 -5.05 -17.47
C ALA A 144 18.95 -4.78 -16.42
N ILE A 145 20.20 -5.11 -16.70
CA ILE A 145 21.34 -4.81 -15.81
C ILE A 145 21.41 -3.29 -15.57
N LYS A 146 21.38 -2.51 -16.65
CA LYS A 146 21.38 -1.05 -16.55
C LYS A 146 20.16 -0.51 -15.82
N GLN A 147 18.99 -1.10 -16.04
CA GLN A 147 17.77 -0.74 -15.33
C GLN A 147 17.92 -0.96 -13.83
N LEU A 148 18.44 -2.12 -13.41
CA LEU A 148 18.67 -2.42 -11.99
C LEU A 148 19.69 -1.44 -11.37
N GLN A 149 20.75 -1.09 -12.09
CA GLN A 149 21.73 -0.07 -11.66
C GLN A 149 21.06 1.30 -11.44
N VAL A 150 20.20 1.73 -12.38
CA VAL A 150 19.49 3.01 -12.28
C VAL A 150 18.55 3.01 -11.06
N VAL A 151 17.69 2.00 -10.89
CA VAL A 151 16.76 1.96 -9.76
C VAL A 151 17.49 1.72 -8.43
N GLY A 152 18.60 0.97 -8.44
CA GLY A 152 19.47 0.79 -7.27
C GLY A 152 20.10 2.11 -6.82
N SER A 153 20.61 2.91 -7.77
CA SER A 153 21.19 4.22 -7.47
C SER A 153 20.17 5.21 -6.92
N GLN A 154 18.93 5.17 -7.40
CA GLN A 154 17.84 6.03 -6.89
C GLN A 154 17.50 5.76 -5.41
N VAL A 155 17.73 4.54 -4.92
CA VAL A 155 17.53 4.17 -3.52
C VAL A 155 18.84 4.07 -2.74
N ASN A 156 19.97 4.47 -3.31
CA ASN A 156 21.31 4.39 -2.72
C ASN A 156 21.69 2.96 -2.29
N VAL A 157 21.31 1.96 -3.07
CA VAL A 157 21.68 0.55 -2.87
C VAL A 157 22.63 0.12 -3.96
N PRO A 158 23.81 -0.44 -3.62
CA PRO A 158 24.75 -0.92 -4.63
C PRO A 158 24.21 -2.13 -5.38
N VAL A 159 24.61 -2.26 -6.64
CA VAL A 159 24.27 -3.36 -7.53
C VAL A 159 25.54 -4.08 -7.92
N TYR A 160 25.57 -5.39 -7.71
CA TYR A 160 26.60 -6.27 -8.24
C TYR A 160 26.15 -6.78 -9.61
N GLU A 161 27.03 -6.69 -10.59
CA GLU A 161 26.81 -7.22 -11.93
C GLU A 161 28.15 -7.72 -12.53
N HIS A 162 28.08 -8.64 -13.45
CA HIS A 162 29.25 -9.16 -14.17
C HIS A 162 28.93 -9.34 -15.67
N GLY A 163 28.23 -8.36 -16.26
CA GLY A 163 27.86 -8.40 -17.67
C GLY A 163 27.05 -9.64 -18.06
N THR A 164 27.52 -10.36 -19.09
CA THR A 164 26.84 -11.54 -19.64
C THR A 164 27.39 -12.88 -19.09
N GLN A 165 28.05 -12.85 -17.93
CA GLN A 165 28.51 -14.06 -17.25
C GLN A 165 27.31 -14.94 -16.82
N ASP A 166 27.55 -16.26 -16.70
CA ASP A 166 26.54 -17.20 -16.15
C ASP A 166 25.91 -16.64 -14.88
N PRO A 167 24.56 -16.54 -14.82
CA PRO A 167 23.85 -15.96 -13.68
C PRO A 167 24.13 -16.70 -12.36
N VAL A 168 24.44 -18.00 -12.40
CA VAL A 168 24.83 -18.77 -11.23
C VAL A 168 26.13 -18.24 -10.62
N LYS A 169 27.14 -18.01 -11.47
CA LYS A 169 28.44 -17.45 -11.02
C LYS A 169 28.27 -16.02 -10.50
N THR A 170 27.49 -15.20 -11.20
CA THR A 170 27.20 -13.84 -10.76
C THR A 170 26.54 -13.82 -9.39
N ALA A 171 25.60 -14.75 -9.12
CA ALA A 171 24.96 -14.88 -7.83
C ALA A 171 25.94 -15.33 -6.72
N GLN A 172 26.84 -16.27 -7.01
CA GLN A 172 27.87 -16.71 -6.06
C GLN A 172 28.84 -15.56 -5.72
N GLU A 173 29.35 -14.87 -6.71
CA GLU A 173 30.24 -13.72 -6.52
C GLU A 173 29.54 -12.58 -5.74
N ALA A 174 28.24 -12.36 -5.97
CA ALA A 174 27.46 -11.39 -5.20
C ALA A 174 27.38 -11.75 -3.71
N ILE A 175 27.35 -13.04 -3.34
CA ILE A 175 27.41 -13.49 -1.94
C ILE A 175 28.77 -13.12 -1.32
N GLU A 176 29.85 -13.34 -2.05
CA GLU A 176 31.20 -12.97 -1.60
C GLU A 176 31.34 -11.46 -1.43
N GLN A 177 30.81 -10.69 -2.37
CA GLN A 177 30.74 -9.23 -2.28
C GLN A 177 29.92 -8.73 -1.07
N CYS A 178 28.80 -9.38 -0.77
CA CYS A 178 28.04 -9.09 0.45
C CYS A 178 28.89 -9.23 1.70
N ARG A 179 29.63 -10.34 1.80
CA ARG A 179 30.51 -10.61 2.94
C ARG A 179 31.65 -9.61 3.02
N HIS A 180 32.28 -9.34 1.89
CA HIS A 180 33.41 -8.41 1.81
C HIS A 180 33.03 -6.97 2.23
N TYR A 181 31.88 -6.49 1.80
CA TYR A 181 31.40 -5.12 2.10
C TYR A 181 30.49 -5.03 3.33
N GLY A 182 30.39 -6.10 4.13
CA GLY A 182 29.56 -6.10 5.33
C GLY A 182 28.07 -5.79 5.05
N ARG A 183 27.55 -6.34 3.94
CA ARG A 183 26.13 -6.29 3.59
C ARG A 183 25.43 -7.48 4.23
N ASP A 184 24.23 -7.23 4.79
CA ASP A 184 23.49 -8.24 5.56
C ASP A 184 22.38 -8.92 4.75
N VAL A 185 21.99 -8.32 3.62
CA VAL A 185 20.95 -8.84 2.72
C VAL A 185 21.44 -8.83 1.28
N LEU A 186 21.19 -9.92 0.56
CA LEU A 186 21.36 -10.04 -0.89
C LEU A 186 20.00 -10.26 -1.54
N ILE A 187 19.65 -9.43 -2.52
CA ILE A 187 18.43 -9.58 -3.31
C ILE A 187 18.83 -9.85 -4.76
N ILE A 188 18.42 -11.00 -5.28
CA ILE A 188 18.78 -11.46 -6.63
C ILE A 188 17.61 -11.18 -7.58
N ASP A 189 17.87 -10.34 -8.58
CA ASP A 189 16.96 -10.09 -9.71
C ASP A 189 17.26 -11.09 -10.83
N THR A 190 16.38 -12.09 -11.00
CA THR A 190 16.56 -13.12 -12.01
C THR A 190 15.91 -12.77 -13.35
N ALA A 191 16.32 -13.45 -14.39
CA ALA A 191 15.71 -13.34 -15.71
C ALA A 191 14.20 -13.63 -15.66
N GLY A 192 13.46 -13.00 -16.58
CA GLY A 192 12.06 -13.33 -16.83
C GLY A 192 11.85 -13.47 -18.31
N ARG A 193 11.08 -14.46 -18.70
CA ARG A 193 10.63 -14.66 -20.08
C ARG A 193 9.13 -14.39 -20.21
N LEU A 194 8.66 -14.22 -21.44
CA LEU A 194 7.23 -13.97 -21.72
C LEU A 194 6.34 -15.15 -21.32
N GLN A 195 6.89 -16.36 -21.40
CA GLN A 195 6.21 -17.60 -21.02
C GLN A 195 7.14 -18.48 -20.21
N ILE A 196 6.56 -19.40 -19.46
CA ILE A 196 7.34 -20.42 -18.74
C ILE A 196 7.88 -21.39 -19.77
N ASP A 197 9.18 -21.55 -19.81
CA ASP A 197 9.88 -22.57 -20.60
C ASP A 197 10.86 -23.36 -19.73
N THR A 198 11.24 -24.53 -20.21
CA THR A 198 12.15 -25.44 -19.51
C THR A 198 13.49 -24.79 -19.19
N ALA A 199 14.04 -24.02 -20.13
CA ALA A 199 15.34 -23.38 -19.96
C ALA A 199 15.34 -22.32 -18.82
N LEU A 200 14.25 -21.53 -18.70
CA LEU A 200 14.10 -20.61 -17.58
C LEU A 200 14.02 -21.36 -16.25
N MET A 201 13.22 -22.41 -16.18
CA MET A 201 13.05 -23.16 -14.92
C MET A 201 14.31 -23.89 -14.52
N GLU A 202 15.05 -24.47 -15.45
CA GLU A 202 16.36 -25.10 -15.21
C GLU A 202 17.39 -24.08 -14.69
N GLU A 203 17.43 -22.87 -15.27
CA GLU A 203 18.30 -21.80 -14.80
C GLU A 203 17.98 -21.40 -13.35
N LEU A 204 16.71 -21.14 -13.08
CA LEU A 204 16.27 -20.77 -11.72
C LEU A 204 16.56 -21.88 -10.70
N CYS A 205 16.38 -23.15 -11.07
CA CYS A 205 16.72 -24.29 -10.23
C CYS A 205 18.24 -24.41 -10.00
N ARG A 206 19.09 -24.12 -11.00
CA ARG A 206 20.54 -24.09 -10.83
C ARG A 206 20.96 -22.98 -9.88
N ILE A 207 20.43 -21.78 -10.06
CA ILE A 207 20.70 -20.66 -9.15
C ILE A 207 20.28 -21.07 -7.72
N LYS A 208 19.03 -21.54 -7.52
CA LYS A 208 18.54 -21.99 -6.21
C LYS A 208 19.45 -23.02 -5.55
N ALA A 209 19.89 -24.03 -6.31
CA ALA A 209 20.74 -25.11 -5.77
C ALA A 209 22.09 -24.61 -5.22
N GLU A 210 22.70 -23.64 -5.91
CA GLU A 210 24.01 -23.09 -5.57
C GLU A 210 23.94 -22.06 -4.43
N ILE A 211 23.00 -21.13 -4.47
CA ILE A 211 22.95 -20.01 -3.51
C ILE A 211 22.11 -20.32 -2.26
N LYS A 212 21.25 -21.34 -2.31
CA LYS A 212 20.35 -21.75 -1.22
C LYS A 212 19.66 -20.56 -0.56
N PRO A 213 18.80 -19.84 -1.30
CA PRO A 213 18.15 -18.64 -0.77
C PRO A 213 17.28 -18.97 0.44
N GLN A 214 17.16 -18.04 1.38
CA GLN A 214 16.23 -18.14 2.50
C GLN A 214 14.79 -18.12 2.04
N GLU A 215 14.53 -17.35 0.98
CA GLU A 215 13.20 -17.32 0.36
C GLU A 215 13.31 -17.08 -1.15
N ILE A 216 12.43 -17.75 -1.87
CA ILE A 216 12.13 -17.49 -3.27
C ILE A 216 10.81 -16.75 -3.33
N LEU A 217 10.87 -15.50 -3.80
CA LEU A 217 9.73 -14.59 -3.86
C LEU A 217 9.24 -14.49 -5.31
N PHE A 218 8.06 -15.01 -5.55
CA PHE A 218 7.42 -14.94 -6.85
C PHE A 218 6.76 -13.58 -7.05
N VAL A 219 7.24 -12.83 -8.04
CA VAL A 219 6.72 -11.50 -8.39
C VAL A 219 5.72 -11.65 -9.53
N VAL A 220 4.51 -11.17 -9.32
CA VAL A 220 3.42 -11.31 -10.27
C VAL A 220 2.61 -10.03 -10.41
N ASP A 221 2.18 -9.74 -11.63
CA ASP A 221 1.28 -8.64 -11.95
C ASP A 221 -0.15 -8.99 -11.56
N ALA A 222 -0.73 -8.25 -10.61
CA ALA A 222 -2.09 -8.48 -10.13
C ALA A 222 -3.15 -8.28 -11.23
N MET A 223 -2.85 -7.45 -12.24
CA MET A 223 -3.79 -7.17 -13.33
C MET A 223 -4.00 -8.36 -14.29
N THR A 224 -3.12 -9.37 -14.26
CA THR A 224 -3.23 -10.56 -15.10
C THR A 224 -4.29 -11.57 -14.61
N GLY A 225 -4.94 -11.31 -13.47
CA GLY A 225 -6.08 -12.09 -12.98
C GLY A 225 -5.77 -13.57 -12.77
N GLN A 226 -6.57 -14.46 -13.37
CA GLN A 226 -6.38 -15.93 -13.23
C GLN A 226 -5.08 -16.44 -13.83
N GLU A 227 -4.53 -15.77 -14.84
CA GLU A 227 -3.22 -16.14 -15.40
C GLU A 227 -2.12 -16.02 -14.34
N ALA A 228 -2.17 -15.00 -13.49
CA ALA A 228 -1.27 -14.86 -12.33
C ALA A 228 -1.30 -16.09 -11.43
N VAL A 229 -2.49 -16.65 -11.19
CA VAL A 229 -2.68 -17.82 -10.32
C VAL A 229 -2.11 -19.09 -10.97
N ASN A 230 -2.34 -19.28 -12.27
CA ASN A 230 -1.82 -20.42 -13.03
C ASN A 230 -0.30 -20.41 -13.07
N VAL A 231 0.29 -19.26 -13.39
CA VAL A 231 1.73 -19.08 -13.41
C VAL A 231 2.34 -19.30 -12.02
N ALA A 232 1.72 -18.76 -10.96
CA ALA A 232 2.17 -18.98 -9.58
C ALA A 232 2.21 -20.46 -9.20
N LYS A 233 1.19 -21.22 -9.60
CA LYS A 233 1.11 -22.67 -9.37
C LYS A 233 2.26 -23.42 -10.07
N THR A 234 2.58 -23.07 -11.32
CA THR A 234 3.67 -23.71 -12.06
C THR A 234 5.03 -23.36 -11.44
N PHE A 235 5.27 -22.09 -11.11
CA PHE A 235 6.51 -21.72 -10.41
C PHE A 235 6.66 -22.41 -9.05
N ASP A 236 5.57 -22.61 -8.33
CA ASP A 236 5.62 -23.32 -7.06
C ASP A 236 5.90 -24.81 -7.24
N SER A 237 5.28 -25.47 -8.22
CA SER A 237 5.53 -26.90 -8.49
C SER A 237 6.95 -27.20 -8.92
N ASP A 238 7.54 -26.34 -9.76
CA ASP A 238 8.82 -26.61 -10.41
C ASP A 238 10.00 -26.07 -9.62
N LEU A 239 9.85 -24.87 -9.03
CA LEU A 239 10.90 -24.18 -8.31
C LEU A 239 10.74 -24.24 -6.78
N GLY A 240 9.49 -24.33 -6.30
CA GLY A 240 9.17 -24.22 -4.86
C GLY A 240 9.28 -22.79 -4.38
N VAL A 241 8.19 -22.04 -4.43
CA VAL A 241 8.08 -20.64 -4.00
C VAL A 241 7.78 -20.56 -2.51
N ASP A 242 8.35 -19.59 -1.80
CA ASP A 242 8.12 -19.37 -0.37
C ASP A 242 7.11 -18.25 -0.09
N GLY A 243 6.96 -17.31 -1.02
CA GLY A 243 6.02 -16.21 -0.90
C GLY A 243 5.79 -15.49 -2.22
N VAL A 244 4.73 -14.70 -2.26
CA VAL A 244 4.30 -13.94 -3.44
C VAL A 244 4.39 -12.44 -3.18
N ILE A 245 4.83 -11.69 -4.18
CA ILE A 245 4.76 -10.24 -4.22
C ILE A 245 3.82 -9.83 -5.36
N LEU A 246 2.71 -9.19 -4.99
CA LEU A 246 1.78 -8.63 -5.98
C LEU A 246 2.25 -7.25 -6.42
N THR A 247 2.34 -7.04 -7.73
CA THR A 247 2.66 -5.73 -8.30
C THR A 247 1.44 -5.10 -8.99
N LYS A 248 1.51 -3.81 -9.25
CA LYS A 248 0.49 -3.04 -10.00
C LYS A 248 -0.91 -3.09 -9.39
N LEU A 249 -1.01 -3.22 -8.07
CA LEU A 249 -2.30 -3.21 -7.38
C LEU A 249 -3.04 -1.88 -7.54
N ASP A 250 -2.34 -0.78 -7.74
CA ASP A 250 -2.91 0.54 -8.04
C ASP A 250 -3.74 0.57 -9.33
N GLY A 251 -3.38 -0.24 -10.32
CA GLY A 251 -4.13 -0.45 -11.57
C GLY A 251 -5.16 -1.57 -11.52
N ASP A 252 -5.11 -2.45 -10.52
CA ASP A 252 -6.02 -3.59 -10.42
C ASP A 252 -7.35 -3.18 -9.77
N THR A 253 -8.38 -3.05 -10.62
CA THR A 253 -9.75 -2.77 -10.18
C THR A 253 -10.54 -4.01 -9.81
N ARG A 254 -10.05 -5.22 -10.14
CA ARG A 254 -10.74 -6.51 -9.98
C ARG A 254 -10.34 -7.26 -8.71
N GLY A 255 -9.04 -7.36 -8.41
CA GLY A 255 -8.55 -8.03 -7.20
C GLY A 255 -8.57 -9.56 -7.22
N GLY A 256 -8.86 -10.17 -8.36
CA GLY A 256 -9.01 -11.62 -8.46
C GLY A 256 -7.76 -12.42 -8.12
N ALA A 257 -6.59 -11.93 -8.53
CA ALA A 257 -5.30 -12.53 -8.20
C ALA A 257 -5.05 -12.54 -6.69
N ALA A 258 -5.26 -11.41 -6.00
CA ALA A 258 -5.05 -11.29 -4.56
C ALA A 258 -5.90 -12.27 -3.75
N LEU A 259 -7.16 -12.49 -4.16
CA LEU A 259 -8.09 -13.43 -3.51
C LEU A 259 -7.80 -14.90 -3.83
N SER A 260 -7.16 -15.18 -4.98
CA SER A 260 -7.02 -16.56 -5.47
C SER A 260 -5.64 -17.17 -5.20
N ILE A 261 -4.58 -16.40 -5.24
CA ILE A 261 -3.20 -16.92 -5.19
C ILE A 261 -2.96 -17.78 -3.95
N LYS A 262 -3.25 -17.26 -2.76
CA LYS A 262 -3.07 -18.01 -1.51
C LYS A 262 -3.93 -19.27 -1.46
N ALA A 263 -5.19 -19.17 -1.87
CA ALA A 263 -6.12 -20.28 -1.84
C ALA A 263 -5.73 -21.42 -2.80
N VAL A 264 -5.14 -21.08 -3.95
CA VAL A 264 -4.76 -22.05 -5.00
C VAL A 264 -3.35 -22.63 -4.79
N THR A 265 -2.39 -21.80 -4.39
CA THR A 265 -0.98 -22.20 -4.24
C THR A 265 -0.61 -22.61 -2.82
N GLY A 266 -1.40 -22.23 -1.82
CA GLY A 266 -1.03 -22.34 -0.41
C GLY A 266 0.04 -21.35 0.04
N LYS A 267 0.65 -20.57 -0.87
CA LYS A 267 1.75 -19.66 -0.56
C LYS A 267 1.27 -18.29 -0.10
N PRO A 268 1.89 -17.70 0.93
CA PRO A 268 1.46 -16.41 1.45
C PRO A 268 1.83 -15.28 0.50
N ILE A 269 0.97 -14.26 0.45
CA ILE A 269 1.33 -12.98 -0.13
C ILE A 269 2.10 -12.20 0.95
N LYS A 270 3.32 -11.78 0.65
CA LYS A 270 4.19 -11.08 1.60
C LYS A 270 4.18 -9.57 1.43
N PHE A 271 4.15 -9.12 0.18
CA PHE A 271 4.17 -7.69 -0.15
C PHE A 271 3.20 -7.37 -1.30
N SER A 272 2.82 -6.11 -1.32
CA SER A 272 2.03 -5.50 -2.40
C SER A 272 2.69 -4.22 -2.89
N GLY A 273 2.82 -4.09 -4.22
CA GLY A 273 3.21 -2.86 -4.91
C GLY A 273 1.97 -2.03 -5.21
N THR A 274 1.92 -0.83 -4.66
CA THR A 274 0.74 0.05 -4.65
C THR A 274 0.93 1.31 -5.50
N GLY A 275 1.96 1.36 -6.34
CA GLY A 275 2.25 2.49 -7.21
C GLY A 275 3.60 2.35 -7.91
N GLU A 276 3.99 3.37 -8.68
CA GLU A 276 5.22 3.36 -9.48
C GLU A 276 6.49 3.77 -8.71
N LYS A 277 6.35 4.54 -7.62
CA LYS A 277 7.49 5.05 -6.87
C LYS A 277 8.23 3.90 -6.17
N LEU A 278 9.54 4.05 -5.97
CA LEU A 278 10.36 3.07 -5.26
C LEU A 278 10.03 2.95 -3.76
N SER A 279 9.21 3.85 -3.23
CA SER A 279 8.61 3.77 -1.89
C SER A 279 7.32 2.95 -1.85
N ASP A 280 6.68 2.71 -3.01
CA ASP A 280 5.33 2.18 -3.08
C ASP A 280 5.35 0.64 -3.05
N ILE A 281 5.80 0.12 -1.94
CA ILE A 281 5.72 -1.28 -1.54
C ILE A 281 5.31 -1.32 -0.07
N GLU A 282 4.36 -2.16 0.24
CA GLU A 282 3.89 -2.35 1.62
C GLU A 282 3.78 -3.84 1.96
N PRO A 283 3.98 -4.24 3.23
CA PRO A 283 3.65 -5.59 3.69
C PRO A 283 2.18 -5.88 3.43
N PHE A 284 1.89 -7.11 3.01
CA PHE A 284 0.52 -7.51 2.73
C PHE A 284 -0.18 -7.92 4.03
N TYR A 285 -1.22 -7.17 4.41
CA TYR A 285 -2.07 -7.45 5.56
C TYR A 285 -3.44 -7.93 5.07
N PRO A 286 -3.77 -9.23 5.20
CA PRO A 286 -5.02 -9.81 4.70
C PRO A 286 -6.27 -9.11 5.22
N ASP A 287 -6.31 -8.75 6.50
CA ASP A 287 -7.42 -8.07 7.17
C ASP A 287 -7.66 -6.66 6.62
N ARG A 288 -6.59 -5.88 6.40
CA ARG A 288 -6.67 -4.55 5.80
C ARG A 288 -7.14 -4.63 4.36
N MET A 289 -6.64 -5.62 3.63
CA MET A 289 -7.02 -5.84 2.24
C MET A 289 -8.49 -6.25 2.12
N ALA A 290 -8.98 -7.13 3.00
CA ALA A 290 -10.40 -7.47 3.09
C ALA A 290 -11.24 -6.22 3.39
N SER A 291 -10.81 -5.38 4.32
CA SER A 291 -11.50 -4.12 4.65
C SER A 291 -11.55 -3.15 3.46
N ARG A 292 -10.47 -3.03 2.69
CA ARG A 292 -10.43 -2.21 1.44
C ARG A 292 -11.42 -2.75 0.40
N ILE A 293 -11.40 -4.07 0.15
CA ILE A 293 -12.29 -4.73 -0.82
C ILE A 293 -13.76 -4.59 -0.41
N LEU A 294 -14.08 -4.62 0.87
CA LEU A 294 -15.44 -4.46 1.38
C LEU A 294 -15.89 -2.98 1.50
N GLY A 295 -15.04 -2.03 1.12
CA GLY A 295 -15.35 -0.60 1.21
C GLY A 295 -15.44 -0.07 2.65
N MET A 296 -14.91 -0.81 3.61
CA MET A 296 -14.88 -0.43 5.03
C MET A 296 -13.73 0.52 5.38
N GLY A 297 -12.88 0.81 4.39
CA GLY A 297 -11.69 1.65 4.55
C GLY A 297 -10.52 0.91 5.21
N ASP A 298 -9.37 1.57 5.26
CA ASP A 298 -8.16 1.05 5.87
C ASP A 298 -7.57 2.07 6.85
N MET A 299 -8.21 2.17 7.99
CA MET A 299 -7.82 3.12 9.05
C MET A 299 -6.44 2.84 9.63
N MET A 300 -6.00 1.57 9.67
CA MET A 300 -4.68 1.22 10.22
C MET A 300 -3.55 1.66 9.30
N THR A 301 -3.66 1.40 8.00
CA THR A 301 -2.67 1.90 7.03
C THR A 301 -2.66 3.43 6.98
N LEU A 302 -3.82 4.09 7.12
CA LEU A 302 -3.89 5.55 7.22
C LEU A 302 -3.14 6.08 8.45
N ILE A 303 -3.32 5.45 9.61
CA ILE A 303 -2.63 5.81 10.85
C ILE A 303 -1.11 5.58 10.73
N GLU A 304 -0.68 4.45 10.16
CA GLU A 304 0.75 4.16 9.94
C GLU A 304 1.39 5.16 8.98
N LYS A 305 0.77 5.43 7.84
CA LYS A 305 1.27 6.47 6.91
C LYS A 305 1.28 7.86 7.54
N ALA A 306 0.31 8.16 8.39
CA ALA A 306 0.31 9.39 9.15
C ALA A 306 1.49 9.43 10.14
N GLN A 307 1.75 8.34 10.87
CA GLN A 307 2.88 8.25 11.80
C GLN A 307 4.23 8.37 11.09
N GLU A 308 4.40 7.72 9.94
CA GLU A 308 5.64 7.84 9.13
C GLU A 308 5.87 9.25 8.58
N ALA A 309 4.80 9.96 8.23
CA ALA A 309 4.89 11.31 7.68
C ALA A 309 5.03 12.40 8.75
N PHE A 310 4.57 12.10 9.98
CA PHE A 310 4.69 13.03 11.11
C PHE A 310 6.08 12.88 11.76
N ASP A 311 6.90 13.93 11.64
CA ASP A 311 8.06 14.09 12.49
C ASP A 311 7.56 14.37 13.93
N GLU A 312 7.70 13.38 14.82
CA GLU A 312 7.25 13.48 16.23
C GLU A 312 7.76 14.75 16.90
N LYS A 313 8.98 15.19 16.54
CA LYS A 313 9.58 16.42 17.09
C LYS A 313 8.88 17.69 16.61
N GLU A 314 8.38 17.73 15.38
CA GLU A 314 7.60 18.86 14.86
C GLU A 314 6.18 18.86 15.45
N ALA A 315 5.54 17.70 15.55
CA ALA A 315 4.22 17.57 16.18
C ALA A 315 4.25 17.97 17.67
N GLU A 316 5.26 17.54 18.43
CA GLU A 316 5.44 17.99 19.81
C GLU A 316 5.66 19.49 19.96
N LYS A 317 6.43 20.12 19.06
CA LYS A 317 6.64 21.57 19.04
C LYS A 317 5.34 22.32 18.78
N LEU A 318 4.51 21.85 17.84
CA LEU A 318 3.21 22.46 17.54
C LEU A 318 2.22 22.34 18.70
N VAL A 319 2.18 21.17 19.36
CA VAL A 319 1.34 20.96 20.55
C VAL A 319 1.80 21.81 21.74
N LYS A 320 3.10 21.99 21.95
CA LYS A 320 3.67 22.80 23.02
C LYS A 320 3.46 24.31 22.81
N ARG A 321 3.47 24.80 21.54
CA ARG A 321 3.25 26.21 21.20
C ARG A 321 1.78 26.65 21.30
N GLY A 322 0.87 25.74 21.12
CA GLY A 322 -0.57 26.01 21.14
C GLY A 322 -1.10 26.68 19.86
N PRO A 323 -2.44 26.69 19.65
CA PRO A 323 -3.08 27.12 18.39
C PRO A 323 -2.94 28.62 18.11
N GLN A 324 -2.56 29.43 19.08
CA GLN A 324 -2.39 30.88 18.90
C GLN A 324 -1.09 31.24 18.17
N GLU A 325 -0.06 30.37 18.26
CA GLU A 325 1.23 30.57 17.63
C GLU A 325 1.40 29.87 16.27
N LEU A 326 0.31 29.33 15.73
CA LEU A 326 0.33 28.71 14.39
C LEU A 326 0.71 29.74 13.33
N THR A 327 1.70 29.41 12.50
CA THR A 327 2.23 30.28 11.43
C THR A 327 1.92 29.72 10.05
N LEU A 328 2.04 30.55 8.99
CA LEU A 328 1.95 30.07 7.62
C LEU A 328 3.12 29.14 7.24
N GLU A 329 4.23 29.20 7.97
CA GLU A 329 5.36 28.29 7.82
C GLU A 329 5.01 26.88 8.31
N ASP A 330 4.30 26.79 9.46
CA ASP A 330 3.77 25.52 9.97
C ASP A 330 2.69 24.95 9.03
N PHE A 331 1.84 25.82 8.48
CA PHE A 331 0.82 25.42 7.51
C PHE A 331 1.41 24.88 6.22
N LEU A 332 2.50 25.47 5.72
CA LEU A 332 3.26 24.98 4.57
C LEU A 332 3.87 23.60 4.86
N SER A 333 4.48 23.43 6.04
CA SER A 333 5.05 22.15 6.47
C SER A 333 3.99 21.04 6.50
N GLN A 334 2.81 21.32 7.06
CA GLN A 334 1.68 20.38 7.06
C GLN A 334 1.21 20.02 5.65
N MET A 335 1.11 20.99 4.74
CA MET A 335 0.75 20.73 3.34
C MET A 335 1.79 19.84 2.64
N GLN A 336 3.08 20.05 2.91
CA GLN A 336 4.15 19.21 2.36
C GLN A 336 4.13 17.80 2.91
N GLN A 337 3.84 17.64 4.19
CA GLN A 337 3.64 16.33 4.83
C GLN A 337 2.46 15.59 4.21
N MET A 338 1.30 16.25 4.03
CA MET A 338 0.15 15.67 3.34
C MET A 338 0.48 15.22 1.91
N LYS A 339 1.29 15.99 1.18
CA LYS A 339 1.74 15.62 -0.17
C LYS A 339 2.66 14.38 -0.15
N LYS A 340 3.51 14.23 0.87
CA LYS A 340 4.36 13.06 1.07
C LYS A 340 3.56 11.80 1.41
N MET A 341 2.40 11.92 2.04
CA MET A 341 1.49 10.83 2.39
C MET A 341 0.72 10.23 1.19
N GLY A 342 1.04 10.62 -0.03
CA GLY A 342 0.40 10.10 -1.25
C GLY A 342 -0.75 10.96 -1.79
N GLY A 343 -0.89 12.19 -1.29
CA GLY A 343 -1.93 13.16 -1.74
C GLY A 343 -3.29 12.94 -1.07
N LEU A 344 -4.15 13.93 -1.21
CA LEU A 344 -5.51 13.94 -0.60
C LEU A 344 -6.40 12.79 -1.13
N GLN A 345 -6.24 12.41 -2.39
CA GLN A 345 -7.03 11.35 -3.02
C GLN A 345 -6.74 9.98 -2.42
N SER A 346 -5.45 9.68 -2.19
CA SER A 346 -5.03 8.43 -1.53
C SER A 346 -5.52 8.34 -0.08
N MET A 347 -5.50 9.45 0.65
CA MET A 347 -6.03 9.50 2.02
C MET A 347 -7.54 9.35 2.07
N LEU A 348 -8.27 9.99 1.15
CA LEU A 348 -9.73 9.87 1.07
C LEU A 348 -10.16 8.43 0.79
N SER A 349 -9.44 7.72 -0.10
CA SER A 349 -9.77 6.33 -0.45
C SER A 349 -9.61 5.35 0.72
N MET A 350 -8.86 5.71 1.76
CA MET A 350 -8.65 4.89 2.97
C MET A 350 -9.73 5.13 4.03
N LEU A 351 -10.58 6.15 3.88
CA LEU A 351 -11.66 6.43 4.82
C LEU A 351 -12.88 5.51 4.58
N PRO A 352 -13.56 5.06 5.64
CA PRO A 352 -14.78 4.29 5.52
C PRO A 352 -15.85 5.06 4.75
N GLY A 353 -16.45 4.45 3.72
CA GLY A 353 -17.48 5.08 2.91
C GLY A 353 -16.97 6.05 1.83
N ALA A 354 -15.66 6.09 1.55
CA ALA A 354 -15.05 6.89 0.49
C ALA A 354 -15.66 6.66 -0.89
N ASN A 355 -16.21 5.46 -1.14
CA ASN A 355 -16.93 5.13 -2.38
C ASN A 355 -18.12 6.05 -2.67
N LYS A 356 -18.67 6.75 -1.67
CA LYS A 356 -19.73 7.75 -1.83
C LYS A 356 -19.22 9.14 -2.20
N LEU A 357 -17.92 9.36 -2.14
CA LEU A 357 -17.23 10.63 -2.43
C LEU A 357 -16.45 10.57 -3.75
N GLN A 358 -16.66 9.56 -4.57
CA GLN A 358 -15.95 9.32 -5.83
C GLN A 358 -16.13 10.42 -6.89
N ASP A 359 -17.24 11.18 -6.82
CA ASP A 359 -17.49 12.29 -7.74
C ASP A 359 -16.74 13.59 -7.37
N VAL A 360 -15.95 13.59 -6.30
CA VAL A 360 -15.14 14.74 -5.92
C VAL A 360 -13.76 14.60 -6.55
N GLU A 361 -13.60 15.09 -7.78
CA GLU A 361 -12.30 15.34 -8.37
C GLU A 361 -11.52 16.33 -7.50
N ILE A 362 -10.60 15.82 -6.70
CA ILE A 362 -9.67 16.66 -5.96
C ILE A 362 -8.55 17.02 -6.92
N ASP A 363 -8.56 18.24 -7.40
CA ASP A 363 -7.46 18.77 -8.21
C ASP A 363 -6.16 18.73 -7.40
N GLU A 364 -5.25 17.81 -7.75
CA GLU A 364 -3.92 17.72 -7.13
C GLU A 364 -3.12 19.03 -7.29
N ASN A 365 -3.49 19.87 -8.26
CA ASN A 365 -2.91 21.20 -8.43
C ASN A 365 -3.46 22.22 -7.42
N ALA A 366 -4.54 21.90 -6.71
CA ALA A 366 -5.13 22.80 -5.72
C ALA A 366 -4.15 23.18 -4.59
N LEU A 367 -3.18 22.30 -4.29
CA LEU A 367 -2.12 22.58 -3.30
C LEU A 367 -0.93 23.37 -3.87
N LYS A 368 -0.75 23.43 -5.19
CA LYS A 368 0.40 24.14 -5.81
C LYS A 368 0.30 25.66 -5.64
N LYS A 369 -0.89 26.22 -5.81
CA LYS A 369 -1.11 27.66 -5.65
C LYS A 369 -0.83 28.16 -4.21
N PRO A 370 -1.42 27.55 -3.15
CA PRO A 370 -1.09 27.89 -1.77
C PRO A 370 0.40 27.79 -1.45
N GLU A 371 1.08 26.73 -1.91
CA GLU A 371 2.50 26.56 -1.71
C GLU A 371 3.32 27.69 -2.37
N ALA A 372 3.02 28.04 -3.61
CA ALA A 372 3.69 29.14 -4.33
C ALA A 372 3.48 30.49 -3.61
N ILE A 373 2.25 30.77 -3.15
CA ILE A 373 1.90 31.99 -2.41
C ILE A 373 2.75 32.09 -1.12
N ILE A 374 2.79 31.04 -0.29
CA ILE A 374 3.54 31.06 0.96
C ILE A 374 5.04 31.18 0.70
N ARG A 375 5.57 30.50 -0.31
CA ARG A 375 6.99 30.57 -0.69
C ARG A 375 7.39 31.97 -1.18
N SER A 376 6.51 32.73 -1.78
CA SER A 376 6.78 34.09 -2.22
C SER A 376 6.79 35.12 -1.08
N MET A 377 6.39 34.70 0.15
CA MET A 377 6.42 35.55 1.34
C MET A 377 7.79 35.47 2.02
N PRO A 378 8.38 36.61 2.47
CA PRO A 378 9.52 36.62 3.37
C PRO A 378 9.22 35.93 4.72
N PRO A 379 10.23 35.44 5.46
CA PRO A 379 10.02 34.73 6.74
C PRO A 379 9.20 35.52 7.77
N ARG A 380 9.36 36.84 7.81
CA ARG A 380 8.58 37.71 8.72
C ARG A 380 7.08 37.68 8.41
N GLU A 381 6.71 37.61 7.13
CA GLU A 381 5.30 37.59 6.70
C GLU A 381 4.67 36.22 6.90
N ARG A 382 5.46 35.13 6.74
CA ARG A 382 5.00 33.77 7.03
C ARG A 382 4.72 33.57 8.52
N ARG A 383 5.55 34.17 9.39
CA ARG A 383 5.40 34.06 10.86
C ARG A 383 4.31 34.97 11.42
N ASN A 384 4.06 36.10 10.79
CA ASN A 384 3.04 37.05 11.23
C ASN A 384 2.16 37.50 10.04
N PRO A 385 1.14 36.73 9.67
CA PRO A 385 0.22 37.10 8.57
C PRO A 385 -0.55 38.39 8.80
N GLY A 386 -0.69 38.85 10.04
CA GLY A 386 -1.37 40.10 10.39
C GLY A 386 -0.74 41.36 9.80
N ILE A 387 0.54 41.31 9.37
CA ILE A 387 1.22 42.45 8.75
C ILE A 387 0.93 42.59 7.24
N LEU A 388 0.15 41.68 6.64
CA LEU A 388 -0.11 41.65 5.20
C LEU A 388 -1.12 42.71 4.78
N ASN A 389 -0.61 43.89 4.42
CA ASN A 389 -1.41 44.99 3.83
C ASN A 389 -1.62 44.77 2.32
N ALA A 390 -2.44 45.66 1.70
CA ALA A 390 -2.79 45.56 0.29
C ALA A 390 -1.57 45.57 -0.67
N SER A 391 -0.54 46.36 -0.39
CA SER A 391 0.68 46.45 -1.20
C SER A 391 1.47 45.13 -1.12
N ARG A 392 1.62 44.54 0.05
CA ARG A 392 2.29 43.24 0.24
C ARG A 392 1.55 42.11 -0.44
N ARG A 393 0.20 42.09 -0.36
CA ARG A 393 -0.63 41.09 -1.08
C ARG A 393 -0.47 41.18 -2.58
N LYS A 394 -0.40 42.39 -3.16
CA LYS A 394 -0.09 42.58 -4.60
C LYS A 394 1.28 42.04 -5.00
N ARG A 395 2.31 42.34 -4.19
CA ARG A 395 3.66 41.82 -4.42
C ARG A 395 3.72 40.29 -4.34
N ILE A 396 3.08 39.69 -3.35
CA ILE A 396 3.02 38.23 -3.16
C ILE A 396 2.29 37.58 -4.34
N ALA A 397 1.17 38.13 -4.77
CA ALA A 397 0.43 37.66 -5.94
C ALA A 397 1.29 37.67 -7.21
N ALA A 398 1.99 38.78 -7.48
CA ALA A 398 2.91 38.90 -8.60
C ALA A 398 4.07 37.89 -8.51
N GLY A 399 4.67 37.72 -7.33
CA GLY A 399 5.80 36.81 -7.11
C GLY A 399 5.44 35.33 -7.16
N SER A 400 4.20 34.98 -6.90
CA SER A 400 3.69 33.59 -6.94
C SER A 400 2.98 33.21 -8.24
N GLY A 401 2.84 34.16 -9.18
CA GLY A 401 2.06 33.94 -10.41
C GLY A 401 0.57 33.70 -10.15
N THR A 402 0.02 34.26 -9.05
CA THR A 402 -1.38 34.11 -8.64
C THR A 402 -2.08 35.46 -8.55
N THR A 403 -3.38 35.48 -8.24
CA THR A 403 -4.16 36.71 -8.06
C THR A 403 -4.19 37.17 -6.60
N VAL A 404 -4.48 38.45 -6.37
CA VAL A 404 -4.71 38.98 -5.01
C VAL A 404 -5.90 38.27 -4.33
N GLN A 405 -6.85 37.79 -5.11
CA GLN A 405 -8.00 37.03 -4.62
C GLN A 405 -7.54 35.67 -4.07
N ASP A 406 -6.61 34.97 -4.76
CA ASP A 406 -6.03 33.70 -4.30
C ASP A 406 -5.27 33.89 -2.99
N VAL A 407 -4.49 34.97 -2.86
CA VAL A 407 -3.78 35.33 -1.62
C VAL A 407 -4.76 35.56 -0.47
N ASN A 408 -5.86 36.29 -0.72
CA ASN A 408 -6.88 36.54 0.30
C ASN A 408 -7.65 35.26 0.67
N ALA A 409 -7.89 34.36 -0.27
CA ALA A 409 -8.52 33.07 -0.02
C ALA A 409 -7.64 32.19 0.89
N LEU A 410 -6.33 32.11 0.61
CA LEU A 410 -5.38 31.39 1.43
C LEU A 410 -5.33 31.90 2.88
N ILE A 411 -5.28 33.23 3.07
CA ILE A 411 -5.25 33.82 4.42
C ILE A 411 -6.53 33.46 5.18
N ARG A 412 -7.70 33.56 4.53
CA ARG A 412 -8.99 33.16 5.15
C ARG A 412 -9.01 31.67 5.53
N GLN A 413 -8.52 30.79 4.66
CA GLN A 413 -8.43 29.35 4.95
C GLN A 413 -7.51 29.08 6.14
N PHE A 414 -6.37 29.77 6.21
CA PHE A 414 -5.46 29.67 7.33
C PHE A 414 -6.09 30.12 8.65
N GLU A 415 -6.82 31.25 8.66
CA GLU A 415 -7.53 31.73 9.85
C GLU A 415 -8.63 30.77 10.29
N GLN A 416 -9.40 30.21 9.35
CA GLN A 416 -10.39 29.18 9.65
C GLN A 416 -9.79 27.90 10.24
N ALA A 417 -8.65 27.43 9.70
CA ALA A 417 -7.93 26.29 10.24
C ALA A 417 -7.45 26.55 11.68
N LYS A 418 -6.93 27.75 11.94
CA LYS A 418 -6.49 28.20 13.28
C LYS A 418 -7.66 28.22 14.27
N ASP A 419 -8.82 28.71 13.87
CA ASP A 419 -10.03 28.76 14.72
C ASP A 419 -10.59 27.36 14.99
N MET A 420 -10.56 26.47 14.00
CA MET A 420 -11.00 25.09 14.16
C MET A 420 -10.10 24.34 15.14
N MET A 421 -8.79 24.49 15.03
CA MET A 421 -7.81 23.90 15.96
C MET A 421 -8.01 24.43 17.39
N LYS A 422 -8.29 25.73 17.55
CA LYS A 422 -8.60 26.34 18.83
C LYS A 422 -9.86 25.75 19.49
N LYS A 423 -10.90 25.51 18.71
CA LYS A 423 -12.16 24.86 19.18
C LYS A 423 -11.93 23.42 19.58
N MET A 424 -11.12 22.65 18.82
CA MET A 424 -10.81 21.25 19.15
C MET A 424 -9.99 21.12 20.43
N MET A 425 -9.01 21.98 20.65
CA MET A 425 -8.17 21.97 21.87
C MET A 425 -8.96 22.50 23.10
N GLY A 426 -9.83 23.49 22.93
CA GLY A 426 -10.69 23.99 23.99
C GLY A 426 -11.68 22.95 24.53
N ASN A 427 -12.26 22.12 23.64
CA ASN A 427 -13.12 20.98 24.03
C ASN A 427 -12.39 19.87 24.78
N LYS A 428 -11.08 19.65 24.48
CA LYS A 428 -10.27 18.64 25.15
C LYS A 428 -9.89 19.06 26.58
N MET A 429 -9.71 20.35 26.86
CA MET A 429 -9.49 20.88 28.20
C MET A 429 -10.75 20.80 29.06
N MET A 430 -11.93 21.07 28.53
CA MET A 430 -13.19 20.94 29.27
C MET A 430 -13.50 19.47 29.64
N ARG A 431 -13.15 18.49 28.83
CA ARG A 431 -13.32 17.06 29.17
C ARG A 431 -12.35 16.55 30.23
N LYS A 432 -11.12 17.10 30.32
CA LYS A 432 -10.18 16.75 31.40
C LYS A 432 -10.56 17.40 32.76
N GLY A 433 -11.20 18.57 32.75
CA GLY A 433 -11.68 19.25 33.97
C GLY A 433 -12.85 18.54 34.64
N LYS A 434 -13.77 17.90 33.87
CA LYS A 434 -14.93 17.18 34.42
C LYS A 434 -14.62 15.81 35.02
N ARG A 435 -13.43 15.24 34.81
CA ARG A 435 -13.03 13.96 35.45
C ARG A 435 -12.28 14.09 36.77
N ARG A 436 -12.11 15.32 37.29
CA ARG A 436 -11.41 15.57 38.56
C ARG A 436 -12.31 15.90 39.76
N PHE A 437 -13.64 15.88 39.58
CA PHE A 437 -14.58 16.05 40.66
C PHE A 437 -15.64 14.95 40.59
N SER A 438 -15.40 13.84 41.26
CA SER A 438 -16.38 12.90 41.78
C SER A 438 -15.63 12.06 42.81
N PHE A 439 -15.90 12.42 44.08
CA PHE A 439 -15.61 11.58 45.23
C PHE A 439 -16.51 10.35 45.19
#